data_e2531741999390df1b54fec3c7c68dab
#
_entry.id   e2531741999390df1b54fec3c7c68dab
#
_cell.length_a   1.000
_cell.length_b   1.000
_cell.length_c   1.000
_cell.angle_alpha   90.00
_cell.angle_beta   90.00
_cell.angle_gamma   90.00
#
_symmetry.space_group_name_H-M   'P 1'
#
loop_
_entity.id
_entity.type
_entity.pdbx_description
1 polymer ?
#
loop_
_entity_poly.entity_id
_entity_poly.type
_entity_poly.pdbx_seq_one_letter_code
_entity_poly.pdbx_strand_id
1 'polypeptide(L)'
;MTGPLSTRVATLCNQIVAEVGPDAAGQVERIGERLGEPLRVAIAGRLKAGKSTLVNALIGRRVAPTAVGECTRVVTRFRYGPADRVDVVRRDGSRRSLPLDDQGMIPQRLGVHLSRVAYVDVTLTSEKLRELTVVDTPGLASTDAGVSARAEAAVGASPVPAGTAPFDADIDADSASEVAAAEAVVYVFTQAVRADDVRALEAFRHTSARLASSPINALGVLAKADTLVGGADDPWPVAGPLAQQQGTLLARTVSDVVPVIGLLAETGEAGRLTSADADALKQLAATGNLQVLLASVDLFRGAPGPVGADRRERLLSLLDLYGIGFAIAQLSAEPRLGTGELVRRLVLASGFPRLQHTLEQTFRWRSDAIKAGWALARLDRLAGHTQDPRTREALRDAVEQLLREPDYHRLRLLDVAQRVATGAVALPADWEQELTRLATSEDARWILRLPDAGPAELADAALRAAHRWRAYAVAGAGPAQSRVAQVAHRGFYLLSQRVRG
;
A
#
# COMPACT_ATOMS: atom_id res chain seq x y z
N MET A 1 7.08 -6.16 14.22
CA MET A 1 6.74 -6.96 15.42
C MET A 1 5.52 -7.81 15.10
N THR A 2 5.54 -9.07 15.51
CA THR A 2 4.40 -10.00 15.39
C THR A 2 3.42 -9.63 16.50
N GLY A 3 2.19 -9.31 16.15
CA GLY A 3 1.14 -9.05 17.14
C GLY A 3 0.45 -10.34 17.59
N PRO A 4 -0.49 -10.26 18.53
CA PRO A 4 -1.14 -11.43 19.12
C PRO A 4 -1.88 -12.29 18.09
N LEU A 5 -2.56 -11.69 17.11
CA LEU A 5 -3.29 -12.42 16.08
C LEU A 5 -2.34 -13.20 15.16
N SER A 6 -1.31 -12.55 14.64
CA SER A 6 -0.31 -13.20 13.78
C SER A 6 0.43 -14.31 14.51
N THR A 7 0.75 -14.14 15.82
CA THR A 7 1.39 -15.17 16.64
C THR A 7 0.51 -16.41 16.77
N ARG A 8 -0.80 -16.24 16.98
CA ARG A 8 -1.73 -17.38 17.08
C ARG A 8 -1.88 -18.13 15.77
N VAL A 9 -1.97 -17.40 14.62
CA VAL A 9 -1.99 -18.06 13.30
C VAL A 9 -0.68 -18.80 13.04
N ALA A 10 0.47 -18.23 13.40
CA ALA A 10 1.77 -18.91 13.25
C ALA A 10 1.83 -20.19 14.11
N THR A 11 1.34 -20.12 15.36
CA THR A 11 1.22 -21.31 16.23
C THR A 11 0.31 -22.36 15.59
N LEU A 12 -0.84 -21.96 15.03
CA LEU A 12 -1.73 -22.86 14.31
C LEU A 12 -1.01 -23.52 13.12
N CYS A 13 -0.29 -22.75 12.30
CA CYS A 13 0.49 -23.29 11.18
C CYS A 13 1.46 -24.37 11.65
N ASN A 14 2.20 -24.13 12.75
CA ASN A 14 3.15 -25.11 13.31
C ASN A 14 2.45 -26.38 13.82
N GLN A 15 1.24 -26.29 14.32
CA GLN A 15 0.48 -27.45 14.80
C GLN A 15 -0.04 -28.30 13.65
N ILE A 16 -0.61 -27.70 12.62
CA ILE A 16 -1.25 -28.42 11.52
C ILE A 16 -0.26 -28.98 10.47
N VAL A 17 1.00 -28.50 10.46
CA VAL A 17 2.04 -29.02 9.53
C VAL A 17 2.16 -30.55 9.61
N ALA A 18 2.06 -31.13 10.81
CA ALA A 18 2.15 -32.59 11.01
C ALA A 18 0.88 -33.34 10.59
N GLU A 19 -0.24 -32.67 10.43
CA GLU A 19 -1.55 -33.26 10.13
C GLU A 19 -1.91 -33.20 8.64
N VAL A 20 -1.16 -32.41 7.85
CA VAL A 20 -1.40 -32.19 6.42
C VAL A 20 -0.40 -32.96 5.55
N GLY A 21 -0.78 -33.28 4.33
CA GLY A 21 0.10 -33.95 3.37
C GLY A 21 1.34 -33.12 2.99
N PRO A 22 2.42 -33.78 2.49
CA PRO A 22 3.73 -33.12 2.27
C PRO A 22 3.67 -31.89 1.37
N ASP A 23 2.85 -31.90 0.33
CA ASP A 23 2.69 -30.78 -0.59
C ASP A 23 2.04 -29.55 0.08
N ALA A 24 1.14 -29.79 1.02
CA ALA A 24 0.49 -28.74 1.80
C ALA A 24 1.38 -28.26 2.95
N ALA A 25 2.13 -29.15 3.59
CA ALA A 25 3.00 -28.85 4.73
C ALA A 25 3.98 -27.72 4.40
N GLY A 26 4.73 -27.82 3.29
CA GLY A 26 5.66 -26.79 2.88
C GLY A 26 4.99 -25.44 2.53
N GLN A 27 3.69 -25.42 2.17
CA GLN A 27 2.94 -24.18 1.98
C GLN A 27 2.50 -23.59 3.32
N VAL A 28 2.05 -24.42 4.27
CA VAL A 28 1.66 -24.01 5.62
C VAL A 28 2.87 -23.43 6.37
N GLU A 29 4.06 -24.07 6.28
CA GLU A 29 5.30 -23.54 6.84
C GLU A 29 5.63 -22.14 6.32
N ARG A 30 5.62 -21.96 4.99
CA ARG A 30 5.87 -20.64 4.37
C ARG A 30 4.86 -19.58 4.80
N ILE A 31 3.59 -19.95 5.00
CA ILE A 31 2.57 -19.02 5.53
C ILE A 31 2.91 -18.63 6.97
N GLY A 32 3.31 -19.59 7.81
CA GLY A 32 3.72 -19.37 9.20
C GLY A 32 4.96 -18.46 9.32
N GLU A 33 6.02 -18.76 8.55
CA GLU A 33 7.26 -17.96 8.49
C GLU A 33 6.96 -16.52 8.07
N ARG A 34 6.10 -16.33 7.08
CA ARG A 34 5.72 -15.02 6.55
C ARG A 34 5.08 -14.11 7.61
N LEU A 35 4.39 -14.67 8.59
CA LEU A 35 3.79 -13.90 9.69
C LEU A 35 4.84 -13.23 10.58
N GLY A 36 6.05 -13.79 10.66
CA GLY A 36 7.19 -13.21 11.37
C GLY A 36 7.85 -12.00 10.68
N GLU A 37 7.68 -11.88 9.35
CA GLU A 37 8.30 -10.81 8.56
C GLU A 37 7.54 -9.48 8.68
N PRO A 38 8.17 -8.33 8.30
CA PRO A 38 7.46 -7.06 8.17
C PRO A 38 6.29 -7.12 7.17
N LEU A 39 5.30 -6.23 7.33
CA LEU A 39 4.18 -6.11 6.42
C LEU A 39 4.68 -5.83 4.99
N ARG A 40 4.21 -6.58 4.01
CA ARG A 40 4.59 -6.39 2.61
C ARG A 40 3.56 -5.50 1.92
N VAL A 41 4.03 -4.34 1.46
CA VAL A 41 3.23 -3.32 0.77
C VAL A 41 3.66 -3.26 -0.68
N ALA A 42 2.78 -3.63 -1.60
CA ALA A 42 3.02 -3.50 -3.03
C ALA A 42 2.70 -2.07 -3.51
N ILE A 43 3.61 -1.49 -4.28
CA ILE A 43 3.39 -0.21 -4.98
C ILE A 43 3.01 -0.55 -6.41
N ALA A 44 1.72 -0.41 -6.71
CA ALA A 44 1.14 -0.76 -8.00
C ALA A 44 0.66 0.49 -8.76
N GLY A 45 0.41 0.37 -10.05
CA GLY A 45 -0.09 1.48 -10.88
C GLY A 45 0.56 1.47 -12.25
N ARG A 46 0.15 2.39 -13.12
CA ARG A 46 0.55 2.44 -14.52
C ARG A 46 2.04 2.75 -14.72
N LEU A 47 2.52 2.45 -15.92
CA LEU A 47 3.85 2.88 -16.35
C LEU A 47 3.97 4.41 -16.26
N LYS A 48 5.10 4.92 -15.77
CA LYS A 48 5.38 6.37 -15.58
C LYS A 48 4.46 7.09 -14.59
N ALA A 49 3.68 6.39 -13.78
CA ALA A 49 2.84 7.00 -12.74
C ALA A 49 3.64 7.59 -11.56
N GLY A 50 4.93 7.32 -11.45
CA GLY A 50 5.78 7.81 -10.36
C GLY A 50 6.00 6.80 -9.24
N LYS A 51 5.74 5.49 -9.47
CA LYS A 51 5.92 4.42 -8.48
C LYS A 51 7.32 4.40 -7.88
N SER A 52 8.37 4.26 -8.71
CA SER A 52 9.76 4.17 -8.23
C SER A 52 10.21 5.44 -7.50
N THR A 53 9.72 6.61 -7.91
CA THR A 53 9.95 7.89 -7.20
C THR A 53 9.31 7.85 -5.80
N LEU A 54 8.08 7.34 -5.71
CA LEU A 54 7.39 7.17 -4.42
C LEU A 54 8.09 6.11 -3.55
N VAL A 55 8.54 5.00 -4.15
CA VAL A 55 9.33 3.97 -3.47
C VAL A 55 10.61 4.57 -2.86
N ASN A 56 11.36 5.37 -3.62
CA ASN A 56 12.56 6.05 -3.13
C ASN A 56 12.26 6.98 -1.95
N ALA A 57 11.17 7.75 -2.01
CA ALA A 57 10.73 8.60 -0.91
C ALA A 57 10.35 7.78 0.34
N LEU A 58 9.63 6.67 0.17
CA LEU A 58 9.25 5.77 1.27
C LEU A 58 10.46 5.11 1.93
N ILE A 59 11.46 4.72 1.14
CA ILE A 59 12.72 4.14 1.63
C ILE A 59 13.62 5.22 2.27
N GLY A 60 13.49 6.48 1.84
CA GLY A 60 14.37 7.58 2.24
C GLY A 60 15.75 7.52 1.56
N ARG A 61 15.86 6.80 0.44
CA ARG A 61 17.07 6.68 -0.39
C ARG A 61 16.70 6.51 -1.84
N ARG A 62 17.48 7.09 -2.73
CA ARG A 62 17.35 6.86 -4.17
C ARG A 62 18.06 5.57 -4.56
N VAL A 63 17.31 4.48 -4.64
CA VAL A 63 17.81 3.13 -4.95
C VAL A 63 17.09 2.53 -6.14
N ALA A 64 15.76 2.73 -6.22
CA ALA A 64 14.96 2.28 -7.35
C ALA A 64 15.20 3.17 -8.58
N PRO A 65 15.53 2.60 -9.77
CA PRO A 65 15.68 3.37 -10.99
C PRO A 65 14.35 4.01 -11.40
N THR A 66 14.37 5.31 -11.71
CA THR A 66 13.20 6.06 -12.17
C THR A 66 13.14 6.16 -13.70
N ALA A 67 14.27 5.88 -14.39
CA ALA A 67 14.34 5.78 -15.84
C ALA A 67 14.02 4.37 -16.34
N VAL A 68 13.57 4.26 -17.60
CA VAL A 68 13.25 2.97 -18.22
C VAL A 68 14.54 2.14 -18.36
N GLY A 69 14.63 1.05 -17.60
CA GLY A 69 15.76 0.12 -17.61
C GLY A 69 15.28 -1.32 -17.35
N GLU A 70 16.21 -2.29 -17.33
CA GLU A 70 15.88 -3.69 -17.07
C GLU A 70 15.18 -3.85 -15.69
N CYS A 71 15.64 -3.12 -14.67
CA CYS A 71 15.12 -3.20 -13.32
C CYS A 71 13.68 -2.70 -13.16
N THR A 72 13.23 -1.74 -13.99
CA THR A 72 11.84 -1.25 -13.95
C THR A 72 10.84 -2.21 -14.60
N ARG A 73 11.35 -3.29 -15.22
CA ARG A 73 10.56 -4.34 -15.87
C ARG A 73 10.43 -5.61 -15.04
N VAL A 74 11.05 -5.67 -13.86
CA VAL A 74 10.98 -6.81 -12.94
C VAL A 74 10.52 -6.33 -11.57
N VAL A 75 9.84 -7.21 -10.85
CA VAL A 75 9.43 -6.93 -9.47
C VAL A 75 10.66 -6.77 -8.60
N THR A 76 10.69 -5.70 -7.80
CA THR A 76 11.79 -5.42 -6.87
C THR A 76 11.26 -5.33 -5.45
N ARG A 77 11.81 -6.12 -4.54
CA ARG A 77 11.47 -6.12 -3.11
C ARG A 77 12.56 -5.38 -2.34
N PHE A 78 12.17 -4.43 -1.51
CA PHE A 78 13.05 -3.68 -0.63
C PHE A 78 12.75 -4.06 0.81
N ARG A 79 13.76 -4.55 1.53
CA ARG A 79 13.64 -4.97 2.93
C ARG A 79 14.80 -4.46 3.76
N TYR A 80 14.60 -4.40 5.07
CA TYR A 80 15.66 -4.07 6.00
C TYR A 80 16.70 -5.19 6.10
N GLY A 81 17.96 -4.81 6.28
CA GLY A 81 19.05 -5.72 6.66
C GLY A 81 20.30 -4.99 7.10
N PRO A 82 21.27 -5.72 7.66
CA PRO A 82 22.48 -5.13 8.27
C PRO A 82 23.48 -4.59 7.26
N ALA A 83 23.34 -4.94 5.98
CA ALA A 83 24.20 -4.49 4.89
C ALA A 83 23.40 -4.33 3.60
N ASP A 84 23.79 -3.35 2.79
CA ASP A 84 23.20 -3.09 1.49
C ASP A 84 23.62 -4.18 0.50
N ARG A 85 22.65 -4.81 -0.17
CA ARG A 85 22.87 -5.90 -1.13
C ARG A 85 21.72 -5.99 -2.11
N VAL A 86 22.03 -6.36 -3.35
CA VAL A 86 21.07 -6.65 -4.42
C VAL A 86 21.20 -8.12 -4.79
N ASP A 87 20.16 -8.92 -4.59
CA ASP A 87 20.12 -10.32 -4.99
C ASP A 87 19.13 -10.49 -6.15
N VAL A 88 19.61 -10.90 -7.31
CA VAL A 88 18.78 -11.31 -8.44
C VAL A 88 18.36 -12.76 -8.24
N VAL A 89 17.08 -12.98 -7.96
CA VAL A 89 16.49 -14.30 -7.76
C VAL A 89 15.94 -14.79 -9.08
N ARG A 90 16.42 -15.97 -9.53
CA ARG A 90 15.97 -16.57 -10.78
C ARG A 90 14.77 -17.50 -10.56
N ARG A 91 14.06 -17.83 -11.63
CA ARG A 91 12.90 -18.74 -11.62
C ARG A 91 13.25 -20.17 -11.17
N ASP A 92 14.51 -20.59 -11.34
CA ASP A 92 15.03 -21.86 -10.83
C ASP A 92 15.41 -21.85 -9.33
N GLY A 93 15.16 -20.73 -8.64
CA GLY A 93 15.51 -20.52 -7.23
C GLY A 93 16.96 -20.09 -6.99
N SER A 94 17.82 -20.10 -7.99
CA SER A 94 19.21 -19.66 -7.85
C SER A 94 19.29 -18.14 -7.64
N ARG A 95 20.33 -17.70 -6.89
CA ARG A 95 20.53 -16.28 -6.56
C ARG A 95 21.88 -15.80 -7.09
N ARG A 96 21.90 -14.57 -7.57
CA ARG A 96 23.11 -13.85 -7.93
C ARG A 96 23.15 -12.51 -7.21
N SER A 97 24.14 -12.32 -6.35
CA SER A 97 24.35 -11.05 -5.65
C SER A 97 25.10 -10.06 -6.55
N LEU A 98 24.67 -8.82 -6.52
CA LEU A 98 25.28 -7.69 -7.20
C LEU A 98 25.51 -6.57 -6.16
N PRO A 99 26.58 -5.77 -6.28
CA PRO A 99 26.69 -4.54 -5.50
C PRO A 99 25.70 -3.49 -6.03
N LEU A 100 25.37 -2.49 -5.20
CA LEU A 100 24.82 -1.25 -5.71
C LEU A 100 25.86 -0.55 -6.60
N ASP A 101 25.42 0.27 -7.53
CA ASP A 101 26.32 1.06 -8.39
C ASP A 101 27.00 2.21 -7.58
N ASP A 102 27.90 2.95 -8.22
CA ASP A 102 28.66 4.04 -7.61
C ASP A 102 27.76 5.20 -7.08
N GLN A 103 26.51 5.24 -7.52
CA GLN A 103 25.50 6.21 -7.05
C GLN A 103 24.58 5.62 -5.96
N GLY A 104 24.82 4.38 -5.53
CA GLY A 104 24.01 3.68 -4.53
C GLY A 104 22.68 3.16 -5.09
N MET A 105 22.54 3.02 -6.39
CA MET A 105 21.34 2.54 -7.07
C MET A 105 21.47 1.06 -7.46
N ILE A 106 20.33 0.44 -7.71
CA ILE A 106 20.29 -0.90 -8.33
C ILE A 106 20.94 -0.81 -9.74
N PRO A 107 21.87 -1.69 -10.08
CA PRO A 107 22.52 -1.67 -11.39
C PRO A 107 21.50 -1.76 -12.52
N GLN A 108 21.66 -0.94 -13.57
CA GLN A 108 20.75 -0.93 -14.72
C GLN A 108 20.72 -2.27 -15.46
N ARG A 109 21.83 -3.03 -15.42
CA ARG A 109 21.95 -4.37 -16.02
C ARG A 109 22.07 -5.40 -14.91
N LEU A 110 21.16 -6.36 -14.88
CA LEU A 110 21.15 -7.44 -13.89
C LEU A 110 22.14 -8.57 -14.24
N GLY A 111 22.72 -8.54 -15.42
CA GLY A 111 23.66 -9.57 -15.91
C GLY A 111 23.04 -10.96 -16.04
N VAL A 112 21.70 -11.00 -16.15
CA VAL A 112 20.88 -12.20 -16.35
C VAL A 112 19.76 -11.83 -17.30
N HIS A 113 19.42 -12.71 -18.24
CA HIS A 113 18.30 -12.47 -19.13
C HIS A 113 16.99 -12.33 -18.33
N LEU A 114 16.20 -11.27 -18.59
CA LEU A 114 15.03 -10.92 -17.77
C LEU A 114 13.99 -12.04 -17.68
N SER A 115 13.83 -12.86 -18.74
CA SER A 115 12.92 -14.02 -18.72
C SER A 115 13.26 -15.08 -17.66
N ARG A 116 14.51 -15.09 -17.18
CA ARG A 116 14.97 -15.99 -16.10
C ARG A 116 14.88 -15.38 -14.71
N VAL A 117 14.60 -14.08 -14.61
CA VAL A 117 14.48 -13.38 -13.32
C VAL A 117 13.07 -13.59 -12.78
N ALA A 118 12.97 -14.05 -11.54
CA ALA A 118 11.69 -14.08 -10.82
C ALA A 118 11.43 -12.72 -10.15
N TYR A 119 12.39 -12.20 -9.42
CA TYR A 119 12.36 -10.88 -8.78
C TYR A 119 13.76 -10.43 -8.35
N VAL A 120 13.89 -9.15 -8.02
CA VAL A 120 15.10 -8.60 -7.39
C VAL A 120 14.82 -8.37 -5.90
N ASP A 121 15.68 -8.89 -5.03
CA ASP A 121 15.60 -8.74 -3.58
C ASP A 121 16.68 -7.78 -3.09
N VAL A 122 16.30 -6.59 -2.65
CA VAL A 122 17.21 -5.53 -2.24
C VAL A 122 17.15 -5.39 -0.73
N THR A 123 18.26 -5.68 -0.09
CA THR A 123 18.44 -5.47 1.34
C THR A 123 19.11 -4.14 1.58
N LEU A 124 18.56 -3.30 2.45
CA LEU A 124 19.07 -1.95 2.75
C LEU A 124 19.10 -1.72 4.26
N THR A 125 20.06 -0.87 4.67
CA THR A 125 20.19 -0.45 6.07
C THR A 125 19.22 0.68 6.47
N SER A 126 18.21 0.98 5.64
CA SER A 126 17.20 2.01 5.92
C SER A 126 16.27 1.61 7.04
N GLU A 127 16.23 2.40 8.11
CA GLU A 127 15.34 2.19 9.27
C GLU A 127 13.85 2.17 8.90
N LYS A 128 13.45 2.88 7.84
CA LYS A 128 12.06 2.89 7.35
C LYS A 128 11.58 1.52 6.89
N LEU A 129 12.48 0.62 6.53
CA LEU A 129 12.19 -0.75 6.10
C LEU A 129 12.11 -1.78 7.24
N ARG A 130 12.34 -1.37 8.51
CA ARG A 130 12.22 -2.30 9.64
C ARG A 130 10.79 -2.81 9.86
N GLU A 131 9.83 -2.00 9.52
CA GLU A 131 8.41 -2.32 9.77
C GLU A 131 7.64 -2.68 8.51
N LEU A 132 8.19 -2.33 7.35
CA LEU A 132 7.57 -2.60 6.06
C LEU A 132 8.57 -3.21 5.07
N THR A 133 8.13 -4.18 4.27
CA THR A 133 8.78 -4.56 3.02
C THR A 133 8.05 -3.85 1.88
N VAL A 134 8.76 -3.03 1.11
CA VAL A 134 8.19 -2.35 -0.05
C VAL A 134 8.43 -3.19 -1.30
N VAL A 135 7.40 -3.42 -2.10
CA VAL A 135 7.48 -4.16 -3.36
C VAL A 135 7.16 -3.20 -4.50
N ASP A 136 8.18 -2.82 -5.29
CA ASP A 136 7.97 -2.06 -6.54
C ASP A 136 7.59 -3.03 -7.65
N THR A 137 6.42 -2.81 -8.23
CA THR A 137 5.94 -3.65 -9.33
C THR A 137 6.16 -2.94 -10.66
N PRO A 138 6.55 -3.65 -11.73
CA PRO A 138 6.47 -3.14 -13.09
C PRO A 138 5.09 -2.52 -13.32
N GLY A 139 5.02 -1.47 -14.16
CA GLY A 139 3.74 -0.87 -14.46
C GLY A 139 2.78 -1.95 -14.93
N LEU A 140 1.69 -2.16 -14.23
CA LEU A 140 0.58 -2.97 -14.73
C LEU A 140 0.12 -2.28 -16.01
N ALA A 141 0.73 -2.68 -17.13
CA ALA A 141 0.47 -2.09 -18.41
C ALA A 141 -0.91 -2.52 -18.86
N SER A 142 -1.71 -1.54 -18.99
CA SER A 142 -2.73 -1.38 -20.04
C SER A 142 -2.91 -2.59 -20.95
N THR A 143 -4.20 -2.91 -21.12
CA THR A 143 -4.76 -3.56 -22.28
C THR A 143 -4.46 -5.05 -22.46
N ASP A 144 -5.34 -5.86 -21.99
CA ASP A 144 -6.27 -6.66 -22.76
C ASP A 144 -7.02 -7.63 -21.84
N ALA A 145 -8.24 -7.97 -22.20
CA ALA A 145 -9.12 -8.92 -21.52
C ALA A 145 -8.47 -10.31 -21.24
N GLY A 146 -7.26 -10.54 -21.73
CA GLY A 146 -6.42 -11.70 -21.46
C GLY A 146 -5.74 -11.70 -20.08
N VAL A 147 -5.51 -10.54 -19.45
CA VAL A 147 -4.79 -10.43 -18.16
C VAL A 147 -5.73 -10.80 -17.00
N SER A 148 -7.00 -10.41 -17.05
CA SER A 148 -7.98 -10.80 -16.02
C SER A 148 -8.23 -12.32 -16.04
N ALA A 149 -8.37 -12.94 -17.21
CA ALA A 149 -8.55 -14.39 -17.32
C ALA A 149 -7.29 -15.18 -16.92
N ARG A 150 -6.09 -14.62 -17.10
CA ARG A 150 -4.82 -15.27 -16.72
C ARG A 150 -4.44 -15.03 -15.26
N ALA A 151 -4.77 -13.87 -14.70
CA ALA A 151 -4.66 -13.64 -13.26
C ALA A 151 -5.60 -14.58 -12.48
N GLU A 152 -6.79 -14.84 -12.98
CA GLU A 152 -7.69 -15.88 -12.47
C GLU A 152 -7.13 -17.28 -12.68
N ALA A 153 -6.48 -17.57 -13.81
CA ALA A 153 -5.84 -18.84 -14.10
C ALA A 153 -4.54 -19.05 -13.30
N ALA A 154 -3.73 -18.02 -13.04
CA ALA A 154 -2.54 -18.12 -12.20
C ALA A 154 -2.85 -18.34 -10.72
N VAL A 155 -4.08 -18.03 -10.29
CA VAL A 155 -4.60 -18.30 -8.94
C VAL A 155 -5.22 -19.71 -8.84
N GLY A 156 -5.52 -20.36 -9.93
CA GLY A 156 -6.31 -21.61 -9.95
C GLY A 156 -5.81 -22.75 -10.82
N ALA A 157 -4.70 -22.65 -11.53
CA ALA A 157 -4.28 -23.71 -12.46
C ALA A 157 -2.82 -24.12 -12.33
N SER A 158 -2.58 -25.41 -12.52
CA SER A 158 -1.30 -26.09 -12.73
C SER A 158 -0.40 -25.37 -13.75
N PRO A 159 0.92 -25.61 -13.71
CA PRO A 159 1.87 -24.90 -14.56
C PRO A 159 1.54 -25.10 -16.05
N VAL A 160 1.31 -23.99 -16.75
CA VAL A 160 1.22 -23.98 -18.21
C VAL A 160 2.61 -24.30 -18.78
N PRO A 161 2.75 -25.16 -19.81
CA PRO A 161 4.04 -25.48 -20.40
C PRO A 161 4.73 -24.21 -20.93
N ALA A 162 5.98 -24.03 -20.55
CA ALA A 162 6.83 -22.95 -21.04
C ALA A 162 6.98 -23.06 -22.56
N GLY A 163 6.61 -22.02 -23.31
CA GLY A 163 7.03 -22.01 -24.70
C GLY A 163 6.40 -21.06 -25.70
N THR A 164 5.32 -20.35 -25.43
CA THR A 164 4.64 -19.59 -26.50
C THR A 164 4.01 -18.25 -26.12
N ALA A 165 4.25 -17.71 -24.94
CA ALA A 165 3.72 -16.39 -24.56
C ALA A 165 4.69 -15.27 -24.93
N PRO A 166 4.25 -14.08 -25.38
CA PRO A 166 5.10 -12.92 -25.57
C PRO A 166 5.78 -12.53 -24.24
N PHE A 167 7.01 -12.09 -24.30
CA PHE A 167 7.87 -11.71 -23.15
C PHE A 167 7.16 -10.78 -22.14
N ASP A 168 6.36 -9.83 -22.61
CA ASP A 168 5.65 -8.88 -21.76
C ASP A 168 4.51 -9.55 -20.95
N ALA A 169 3.93 -10.64 -21.40
CA ALA A 169 2.88 -11.37 -20.69
C ALA A 169 3.40 -12.09 -19.42
N ASP A 170 4.64 -12.53 -19.40
CA ASP A 170 5.27 -13.16 -18.24
C ASP A 170 5.58 -12.15 -17.14
N ILE A 171 5.99 -10.92 -17.52
CA ILE A 171 6.27 -9.81 -16.58
C ILE A 171 4.97 -9.34 -15.90
N ASP A 172 3.89 -9.24 -16.66
CA ASP A 172 2.59 -8.86 -16.11
C ASP A 172 2.04 -9.93 -15.16
N ALA A 173 2.26 -11.22 -15.45
CA ALA A 173 1.88 -12.32 -14.58
C ALA A 173 2.69 -12.35 -13.27
N ASP A 174 4.00 -12.07 -13.32
CA ASP A 174 4.85 -11.97 -12.13
C ASP A 174 4.45 -10.77 -11.27
N SER A 175 4.16 -9.62 -11.89
CA SER A 175 3.68 -8.42 -11.19
C SER A 175 2.35 -8.67 -10.50
N ALA A 176 1.41 -9.30 -11.18
CA ALA A 176 0.11 -9.66 -10.62
C ALA A 176 0.25 -10.66 -9.46
N SER A 177 1.15 -11.64 -9.60
CA SER A 177 1.45 -12.62 -8.54
C SER A 177 2.05 -11.96 -7.30
N GLU A 178 2.97 -10.99 -7.44
CA GLU A 178 3.57 -10.27 -6.32
C GLU A 178 2.61 -9.31 -5.64
N VAL A 179 1.78 -8.60 -6.41
CA VAL A 179 0.68 -7.80 -5.85
C VAL A 179 -0.29 -8.69 -5.09
N ALA A 180 -0.64 -9.86 -5.65
CA ALA A 180 -1.50 -10.84 -4.99
C ALA A 180 -0.86 -11.46 -3.73
N ALA A 181 0.48 -11.52 -3.66
CA ALA A 181 1.22 -12.02 -2.50
C ALA A 181 1.43 -10.95 -1.41
N ALA A 182 1.25 -9.67 -1.73
CA ALA A 182 1.34 -8.59 -0.75
C ALA A 182 0.13 -8.59 0.20
N GLU A 183 0.35 -8.15 1.42
CA GLU A 183 -0.72 -7.99 2.40
C GLU A 183 -1.43 -6.64 2.25
N ALA A 184 -0.75 -5.64 1.67
CA ALA A 184 -1.32 -4.31 1.42
C ALA A 184 -0.86 -3.74 0.08
N VAL A 185 -1.61 -2.80 -0.47
CA VAL A 185 -1.33 -2.15 -1.75
C VAL A 185 -1.42 -0.63 -1.64
N VAL A 186 -0.46 0.06 -2.24
CA VAL A 186 -0.54 1.49 -2.58
C VAL A 186 -0.69 1.60 -4.09
N TYR A 187 -1.82 2.07 -4.55
CA TYR A 187 -2.12 2.21 -5.97
C TYR A 187 -1.86 3.64 -6.44
N VAL A 188 -0.90 3.80 -7.35
CA VAL A 188 -0.39 5.09 -7.83
C VAL A 188 -0.99 5.43 -9.19
N PHE A 189 -1.64 6.56 -9.30
CA PHE A 189 -2.17 7.13 -10.53
C PHE A 189 -1.89 8.63 -10.62
N THR A 190 -2.02 9.25 -11.82
CA THR A 190 -1.59 10.67 -12.03
C THR A 190 -2.80 11.44 -12.42
N GLN A 191 -3.78 11.56 -12.63
CA GLN A 191 -4.93 12.36 -13.03
C GLN A 191 -6.23 11.71 -12.53
N ALA A 192 -7.13 11.38 -13.44
CA ALA A 192 -8.33 10.63 -13.09
C ALA A 192 -8.06 9.12 -13.16
N VAL A 193 -8.68 8.38 -12.26
CA VAL A 193 -8.73 6.92 -12.29
C VAL A 193 -9.48 6.46 -13.54
N ARG A 194 -8.95 5.47 -14.24
CA ARG A 194 -9.55 4.87 -15.42
C ARG A 194 -10.16 3.50 -15.09
N ALA A 195 -11.00 3.00 -15.99
CA ALA A 195 -11.64 1.69 -15.80
C ALA A 195 -10.63 0.54 -15.57
N ASP A 196 -9.44 0.61 -16.18
CA ASP A 196 -8.38 -0.39 -15.99
C ASP A 196 -7.78 -0.33 -14.59
N ASP A 197 -7.66 0.87 -14.01
CA ASP A 197 -7.17 1.05 -12.64
C ASP A 197 -8.15 0.43 -11.63
N VAL A 198 -9.45 0.63 -11.86
CA VAL A 198 -10.52 0.02 -11.05
C VAL A 198 -10.44 -1.50 -11.15
N ARG A 199 -10.32 -2.06 -12.36
CA ARG A 199 -10.19 -3.52 -12.58
C ARG A 199 -8.96 -4.10 -11.88
N ALA A 200 -7.81 -3.42 -11.95
CA ALA A 200 -6.59 -3.86 -11.27
C ALA A 200 -6.75 -3.89 -9.74
N LEU A 201 -7.40 -2.88 -9.16
CA LEU A 201 -7.72 -2.82 -7.74
C LEU A 201 -8.75 -3.89 -7.33
N GLU A 202 -9.75 -4.13 -8.17
CA GLU A 202 -10.73 -5.20 -7.96
C GLU A 202 -10.09 -6.59 -8.02
N ALA A 203 -9.18 -6.82 -8.98
CA ALA A 203 -8.43 -8.08 -9.07
C ALA A 203 -7.56 -8.29 -7.82
N PHE A 204 -6.87 -7.25 -7.30
CA PHE A 204 -6.17 -7.34 -6.01
C PHE A 204 -7.13 -7.72 -4.89
N ARG A 205 -8.28 -7.05 -4.81
CA ARG A 205 -9.31 -7.34 -3.82
C ARG A 205 -9.77 -8.79 -3.90
N HIS A 206 -10.08 -9.32 -5.09
CA HIS A 206 -10.53 -10.70 -5.27
C HIS A 206 -9.46 -11.72 -4.89
N THR A 207 -8.19 -11.41 -5.14
CA THR A 207 -7.07 -12.31 -4.83
C THR A 207 -6.76 -12.34 -3.33
N SER A 208 -7.00 -11.23 -2.64
CA SER A 208 -6.83 -11.10 -1.18
C SER A 208 -8.09 -11.56 -0.40
N ALA A 209 -9.17 -11.90 -1.05
CA ALA A 209 -10.55 -11.65 -0.66
C ALA A 209 -11.45 -12.85 -0.41
N ARG A 210 -11.08 -13.81 0.45
CA ARG A 210 -12.16 -14.59 1.08
C ARG A 210 -12.36 -14.30 2.56
N LEU A 211 -11.33 -13.81 3.26
CA LEU A 211 -11.41 -13.44 4.68
C LEU A 211 -10.90 -12.03 4.99
N ALA A 212 -10.16 -11.40 4.08
CA ALA A 212 -9.53 -10.09 4.29
C ALA A 212 -9.75 -9.09 3.16
N SER A 213 -10.86 -9.17 2.44
CA SER A 213 -11.20 -8.23 1.36
C SER A 213 -11.72 -6.90 1.88
N SER A 214 -10.92 -6.24 2.67
CA SER A 214 -11.21 -4.90 3.16
C SER A 214 -10.52 -3.84 2.29
N PRO A 215 -11.16 -2.72 1.91
CA PRO A 215 -10.49 -1.54 1.39
C PRO A 215 -9.43 -0.99 2.35
N ILE A 216 -9.39 -1.51 3.57
CA ILE A 216 -8.44 -1.18 4.64
C ILE A 216 -6.99 -1.50 4.25
N ASN A 217 -6.74 -2.45 3.37
CA ASN A 217 -5.40 -2.84 2.93
C ASN A 217 -5.00 -2.27 1.57
N ALA A 218 -5.76 -1.35 1.02
CA ALA A 218 -5.44 -0.63 -0.20
C ALA A 218 -5.58 0.89 0.01
N LEU A 219 -4.61 1.66 -0.50
CA LEU A 219 -4.56 3.12 -0.46
C LEU A 219 -4.32 3.66 -1.87
N GLY A 220 -5.05 4.70 -2.28
CA GLY A 220 -4.81 5.42 -3.52
C GLY A 220 -3.80 6.56 -3.32
N VAL A 221 -2.92 6.77 -4.30
CA VAL A 221 -2.03 7.92 -4.35
C VAL A 221 -2.20 8.64 -5.68
N LEU A 222 -2.68 9.88 -5.64
CA LEU A 222 -2.68 10.79 -6.76
C LEU A 222 -1.28 11.42 -6.85
N ALA A 223 -0.41 10.81 -7.64
CA ALA A 223 0.96 11.25 -7.82
C ALA A 223 1.09 12.35 -8.86
N LYS A 224 2.23 13.07 -8.86
CA LYS A 224 2.51 14.19 -9.75
C LYS A 224 1.44 15.29 -9.66
N ALA A 225 1.04 15.62 -8.44
CA ALA A 225 0.04 16.64 -8.21
C ALA A 225 0.42 18.02 -8.80
N ASP A 226 1.71 18.32 -8.87
CA ASP A 226 2.32 19.47 -9.54
C ASP A 226 1.97 19.57 -11.02
N THR A 227 1.73 18.47 -11.72
CA THR A 227 1.38 18.47 -13.15
C THR A 227 -0.10 18.74 -13.45
N LEU A 228 -0.92 18.91 -12.42
CA LEU A 228 -2.35 19.24 -12.59
C LEU A 228 -2.59 20.70 -12.95
N VAL A 229 -1.58 21.54 -12.75
CA VAL A 229 -1.55 22.97 -13.07
C VAL A 229 -0.34 23.29 -13.95
N GLY A 230 -0.26 24.51 -14.49
CA GLY A 230 0.85 24.93 -15.35
C GLY A 230 1.99 25.59 -14.57
N GLY A 231 3.22 25.43 -15.04
CA GLY A 231 4.38 26.16 -14.51
C GLY A 231 4.66 25.91 -13.04
N ALA A 232 4.77 26.98 -12.26
CA ALA A 232 5.02 26.96 -10.82
C ALA A 232 3.78 27.28 -9.98
N ASP A 233 2.58 27.22 -10.55
CA ASP A 233 1.33 27.50 -9.84
C ASP A 233 1.08 26.49 -8.71
N ASP A 234 0.31 26.92 -7.71
CA ASP A 234 -0.04 26.08 -6.58
C ASP A 234 -1.02 24.96 -7.00
N PRO A 235 -0.62 23.67 -6.93
CA PRO A 235 -1.47 22.57 -7.36
C PRO A 235 -2.53 22.15 -6.34
N TRP A 236 -2.42 22.55 -5.08
CA TRP A 236 -3.24 22.02 -4.00
C TRP A 236 -4.72 22.36 -4.09
N PRO A 237 -5.13 23.55 -4.57
CA PRO A 237 -6.54 23.88 -4.81
C PRO A 237 -7.22 22.93 -5.83
N VAL A 238 -6.45 22.34 -6.74
CA VAL A 238 -6.94 21.36 -7.73
C VAL A 238 -6.75 19.94 -7.25
N ALA A 239 -5.57 19.62 -6.72
CA ALA A 239 -5.20 18.25 -6.30
C ALA A 239 -6.04 17.73 -5.14
N GLY A 240 -6.36 18.57 -4.16
CA GLY A 240 -7.18 18.20 -3.01
C GLY A 240 -8.59 17.75 -3.38
N PRO A 241 -9.40 18.58 -4.05
CA PRO A 241 -10.73 18.21 -4.52
C PRO A 241 -10.72 17.02 -5.48
N LEU A 242 -9.74 16.93 -6.39
CA LEU A 242 -9.61 15.80 -7.30
C LEU A 242 -9.35 14.50 -6.52
N ALA A 243 -8.44 14.50 -5.55
CA ALA A 243 -8.18 13.34 -4.72
C ALA A 243 -9.43 12.89 -3.95
N GLN A 244 -10.20 13.83 -3.41
CA GLN A 244 -11.46 13.53 -2.73
C GLN A 244 -12.50 12.93 -3.69
N GLN A 245 -12.64 13.48 -4.90
CA GLN A 245 -13.52 12.93 -5.93
C GLN A 245 -13.11 11.50 -6.31
N GLN A 246 -11.82 11.25 -6.53
CA GLN A 246 -11.31 9.92 -6.85
C GLN A 246 -11.48 8.95 -5.67
N GLY A 247 -11.30 9.43 -4.44
CA GLY A 247 -11.57 8.66 -3.22
C GLY A 247 -13.03 8.19 -3.14
N THR A 248 -13.98 9.05 -3.51
CA THR A 248 -15.40 8.69 -3.59
C THR A 248 -15.67 7.64 -4.65
N LEU A 249 -15.06 7.78 -5.84
CA LEU A 249 -15.18 6.78 -6.92
C LEU A 249 -14.57 5.43 -6.54
N LEU A 250 -13.47 5.44 -5.80
CA LEU A 250 -12.73 4.26 -5.37
C LEU A 250 -13.12 3.78 -3.96
N ALA A 251 -14.13 4.33 -3.31
CA ALA A 251 -14.52 4.00 -1.94
C ALA A 251 -14.77 2.50 -1.69
N ARG A 252 -15.06 1.74 -2.77
CA ARG A 252 -15.20 0.27 -2.73
C ARG A 252 -13.88 -0.49 -2.74
N THR A 253 -12.77 0.15 -3.09
CA THR A 253 -11.49 -0.52 -3.36
C THR A 253 -10.32 0.01 -2.56
N VAL A 254 -10.33 1.27 -2.15
CA VAL A 254 -9.27 1.89 -1.34
C VAL A 254 -9.85 2.57 -0.11
N SER A 255 -9.02 2.71 0.93
CA SER A 255 -9.39 3.39 2.18
C SER A 255 -9.42 4.91 2.05
N ASP A 256 -8.52 5.48 1.25
CA ASP A 256 -8.39 6.92 1.01
C ASP A 256 -7.60 7.15 -0.28
N VAL A 257 -7.60 8.41 -0.77
CA VAL A 257 -6.75 8.88 -1.87
C VAL A 257 -5.99 10.11 -1.41
N VAL A 258 -4.66 10.01 -1.42
CA VAL A 258 -3.76 11.09 -0.96
C VAL A 258 -3.01 11.68 -2.15
N PRO A 259 -3.11 13.00 -2.41
CA PRO A 259 -2.32 13.66 -3.44
C PRO A 259 -0.88 13.90 -2.97
N VAL A 260 0.11 13.66 -3.87
CA VAL A 260 1.54 13.76 -3.54
C VAL A 260 2.34 14.25 -4.74
N ILE A 261 3.34 15.10 -4.48
CA ILE A 261 4.41 15.47 -5.42
C ILE A 261 5.62 14.60 -5.10
N GLY A 262 5.67 13.41 -5.75
CA GLY A 262 6.66 12.39 -5.45
C GLY A 262 8.12 12.84 -5.62
N LEU A 263 8.39 13.73 -6.60
CA LEU A 263 9.73 14.24 -6.86
C LEU A 263 10.27 15.07 -5.69
N LEU A 264 9.45 15.97 -5.13
CA LEU A 264 9.83 16.76 -3.96
C LEU A 264 10.04 15.87 -2.73
N ALA A 265 9.15 14.89 -2.57
CA ALA A 265 9.29 13.90 -1.49
C ALA A 265 10.59 13.09 -1.62
N GLU A 266 10.90 12.55 -2.80
CA GLU A 266 12.16 11.83 -3.06
C GLU A 266 13.38 12.72 -2.82
N THR A 267 13.35 13.95 -3.33
CA THR A 267 14.47 14.89 -3.20
C THR A 267 14.76 15.24 -1.75
N GLY A 268 13.71 15.45 -0.95
CA GLY A 268 13.88 15.77 0.46
C GLY A 268 14.24 14.55 1.31
N GLU A 269 13.52 13.47 1.20
CA GLU A 269 13.70 12.26 2.01
C GLU A 269 15.02 11.53 1.71
N ALA A 270 15.49 11.58 0.45
CA ALA A 270 16.76 10.99 0.05
C ALA A 270 17.95 11.99 0.17
N GLY A 271 17.74 13.19 0.71
CA GLY A 271 18.81 14.17 0.97
C GLY A 271 19.53 14.65 -0.30
N ARG A 272 18.83 14.80 -1.40
CA ARG A 272 19.44 15.08 -2.71
C ARG A 272 19.76 16.57 -2.96
N LEU A 273 19.09 17.48 -2.26
CA LEU A 273 19.31 18.92 -2.39
C LEU A 273 20.55 19.33 -1.63
N THR A 274 21.54 19.89 -2.31
CA THR A 274 22.81 20.35 -1.73
C THR A 274 22.78 21.84 -1.40
N SER A 275 23.75 22.33 -0.61
CA SER A 275 23.94 23.77 -0.37
C SER A 275 24.18 24.54 -1.67
N ALA A 276 24.93 23.95 -2.61
CA ALA A 276 25.17 24.58 -3.92
C ALA A 276 23.87 24.68 -4.77
N ASP A 277 22.92 23.78 -4.60
CA ASP A 277 21.60 23.87 -5.23
C ASP A 277 20.77 24.99 -4.58
N ALA A 278 20.82 25.11 -3.23
CA ALA A 278 20.16 26.19 -2.50
C ALA A 278 20.76 27.57 -2.85
N ASP A 279 22.06 27.67 -3.03
CA ASP A 279 22.71 28.91 -3.47
C ASP A 279 22.33 29.30 -4.91
N ALA A 280 22.18 28.32 -5.81
CA ALA A 280 21.65 28.57 -7.15
C ALA A 280 20.21 29.06 -7.13
N LEU A 281 19.37 28.52 -6.24
CA LEU A 281 17.98 28.99 -6.04
C LEU A 281 17.95 30.43 -5.51
N LYS A 282 18.86 30.82 -4.60
CA LYS A 282 19.02 32.21 -4.13
C LYS A 282 19.42 33.16 -5.25
N GLN A 283 20.33 32.72 -6.14
CA GLN A 283 20.73 33.52 -7.31
C GLN A 283 19.54 33.71 -8.27
N LEU A 284 18.73 32.68 -8.49
CA LEU A 284 17.48 32.78 -9.28
C LEU A 284 16.46 33.72 -8.62
N ALA A 285 16.33 33.68 -7.29
CA ALA A 285 15.45 34.56 -6.54
C ALA A 285 15.75 36.05 -6.74
N ALA A 286 17.03 36.40 -7.00
CA ALA A 286 17.46 37.76 -7.26
C ALA A 286 17.17 38.23 -8.70
N THR A 287 16.63 37.38 -9.60
CA THR A 287 16.34 37.77 -10.99
C THR A 287 14.95 38.38 -11.11
N GLY A 288 14.83 39.50 -11.85
CA GLY A 288 13.57 40.24 -11.97
C GLY A 288 12.51 39.62 -12.89
N ASN A 289 12.84 38.52 -13.62
CA ASN A 289 11.97 37.90 -14.61
C ASN A 289 11.53 36.49 -14.26
N LEU A 290 11.47 36.17 -12.96
CA LEU A 290 11.22 34.83 -12.45
C LEU A 290 9.92 34.20 -12.97
N GLN A 291 8.84 34.95 -13.04
CA GLN A 291 7.54 34.45 -13.56
C GLN A 291 7.65 33.95 -14.99
N VAL A 292 8.43 34.65 -15.84
CA VAL A 292 8.64 34.26 -17.23
C VAL A 292 9.49 32.98 -17.28
N LEU A 293 10.52 32.88 -16.45
CA LEU A 293 11.39 31.70 -16.37
C LEU A 293 10.61 30.45 -15.93
N LEU A 294 9.69 30.59 -14.99
CA LEU A 294 8.92 29.47 -14.43
C LEU A 294 7.65 29.14 -15.22
N ALA A 295 7.37 29.87 -16.33
CA ALA A 295 6.20 29.59 -17.15
C ALA A 295 6.30 28.26 -17.93
N SER A 296 7.52 27.83 -18.30
CA SER A 296 7.74 26.52 -18.92
C SER A 296 9.14 25.99 -18.68
N VAL A 297 9.30 24.67 -18.80
CA VAL A 297 10.59 23.98 -18.71
C VAL A 297 11.59 24.49 -19.74
N ASP A 298 11.16 24.75 -20.97
CA ASP A 298 12.01 25.22 -22.05
C ASP A 298 12.53 26.63 -21.80
N LEU A 299 11.68 27.52 -21.28
CA LEU A 299 12.09 28.87 -20.87
C LEU A 299 13.07 28.80 -19.68
N PHE A 300 12.83 27.94 -18.71
CA PHE A 300 13.74 27.78 -17.59
C PHE A 300 15.11 27.23 -18.01
N ARG A 301 15.17 26.33 -18.99
CA ARG A 301 16.42 25.78 -19.55
C ARG A 301 17.17 26.80 -20.40
N GLY A 302 16.47 27.47 -21.33
CA GLY A 302 17.07 28.24 -22.41
C GLY A 302 17.36 29.69 -22.11
N ALA A 303 16.69 30.30 -21.14
CA ALA A 303 16.83 31.72 -20.87
C ALA A 303 18.23 32.09 -20.30
N PRO A 304 18.80 33.22 -20.70
CA PRO A 304 20.05 33.71 -20.09
C PRO A 304 19.82 34.06 -18.61
N GLY A 305 20.84 33.84 -17.76
CA GLY A 305 20.70 34.13 -16.34
C GLY A 305 21.96 33.80 -15.53
N PRO A 306 21.96 34.11 -14.22
CA PRO A 306 23.13 33.94 -13.34
C PRO A 306 23.45 32.47 -13.05
N VAL A 307 22.51 31.54 -13.29
CA VAL A 307 22.70 30.11 -13.05
C VAL A 307 22.88 29.37 -14.37
N GLY A 308 23.98 28.66 -14.52
CA GLY A 308 24.32 27.92 -15.73
C GLY A 308 23.32 26.78 -16.07
N ALA A 309 23.29 26.39 -17.36
CA ALA A 309 22.34 25.42 -17.90
C ALA A 309 22.34 24.07 -17.16
N ASP A 310 23.54 23.49 -16.88
CA ASP A 310 23.66 22.22 -16.16
C ASP A 310 23.06 22.29 -14.75
N ARG A 311 23.26 23.39 -14.07
CA ARG A 311 22.69 23.58 -12.73
C ARG A 311 21.17 23.74 -12.78
N ARG A 312 20.63 24.41 -13.81
CA ARG A 312 19.18 24.54 -14.02
C ARG A 312 18.56 23.17 -14.36
N GLU A 313 19.21 22.37 -15.22
CA GLU A 313 18.74 21.01 -15.51
C GLU A 313 18.75 20.16 -14.25
N ARG A 314 19.78 20.28 -13.41
CA ARG A 314 19.81 19.62 -12.10
C ARG A 314 18.66 20.06 -11.21
N LEU A 315 18.38 21.34 -11.10
CA LEU A 315 17.25 21.86 -10.30
C LEU A 315 15.91 21.33 -10.81
N LEU A 316 15.69 21.30 -12.13
CA LEU A 316 14.51 20.68 -12.73
C LEU A 316 14.41 19.19 -12.36
N SER A 317 15.52 18.47 -12.43
CA SER A 317 15.55 17.04 -12.09
C SER A 317 15.26 16.75 -10.60
N LEU A 318 15.44 17.73 -9.73
CA LEU A 318 15.21 17.62 -8.28
C LEU A 318 13.84 18.12 -7.84
N LEU A 319 13.35 19.20 -8.45
CA LEU A 319 12.24 19.99 -7.91
C LEU A 319 11.09 20.20 -8.89
N ASP A 320 11.34 20.04 -10.20
CA ASP A 320 10.49 20.53 -11.27
C ASP A 320 10.16 22.03 -11.12
N LEU A 321 9.31 22.60 -11.97
CA LEU A 321 9.01 24.05 -11.94
C LEU A 321 8.30 24.47 -10.65
N TYR A 322 7.33 23.69 -10.19
CA TYR A 322 6.62 23.99 -8.95
C TYR A 322 7.57 24.05 -7.75
N GLY A 323 8.41 23.02 -7.58
CA GLY A 323 9.34 22.99 -6.45
C GLY A 323 10.40 24.07 -6.51
N ILE A 324 10.86 24.47 -7.71
CA ILE A 324 11.77 25.62 -7.91
C ILE A 324 11.05 26.91 -7.49
N GLY A 325 9.84 27.15 -7.98
CA GLY A 325 9.05 28.32 -7.62
C GLY A 325 8.78 28.41 -6.13
N PHE A 326 8.38 27.30 -5.51
CA PHE A 326 8.17 27.20 -4.07
C PHE A 326 9.45 27.51 -3.28
N ALA A 327 10.59 26.89 -3.64
CA ALA A 327 11.86 27.10 -2.98
C ALA A 327 12.32 28.57 -3.06
N ILE A 328 12.19 29.19 -4.24
CA ILE A 328 12.51 30.58 -4.44
C ILE A 328 11.63 31.50 -3.60
N ALA A 329 10.32 31.22 -3.54
CA ALA A 329 9.39 32.00 -2.69
C ALA A 329 9.80 31.93 -1.20
N GLN A 330 10.16 30.73 -0.71
CA GLN A 330 10.65 30.56 0.66
C GLN A 330 11.96 31.34 0.94
N LEU A 331 12.91 31.26 0.01
CA LEU A 331 14.21 31.96 0.13
C LEU A 331 14.09 33.47 -0.01
N SER A 332 13.12 33.95 -0.81
CA SER A 332 12.82 35.39 -0.93
C SER A 332 12.18 35.94 0.35
N ALA A 333 11.27 35.16 0.96
CA ALA A 333 10.63 35.55 2.22
C ALA A 333 11.63 35.49 3.41
N GLU A 334 12.57 34.55 3.37
CA GLU A 334 13.56 34.34 4.44
C GLU A 334 14.96 34.10 3.85
N PRO A 335 15.71 35.15 3.49
CA PRO A 335 17.01 35.04 2.82
C PRO A 335 18.09 34.26 3.60
N ARG A 336 17.93 34.16 4.92
CA ARG A 336 18.85 33.40 5.80
C ARG A 336 18.44 31.96 5.98
N LEU A 337 17.37 31.47 5.30
CA LEU A 337 16.90 30.12 5.40
C LEU A 337 18.03 29.13 5.06
N GLY A 338 18.30 28.20 5.98
CA GLY A 338 19.30 27.15 5.78
C GLY A 338 18.80 26.05 4.86
N THR A 339 19.70 25.35 4.18
CA THR A 339 19.34 24.24 3.24
C THR A 339 18.50 23.15 3.90
N GLY A 340 18.82 22.75 5.14
CA GLY A 340 18.05 21.73 5.85
C GLY A 340 16.61 22.14 6.12
N GLU A 341 16.38 23.40 6.47
CA GLU A 341 15.03 23.93 6.68
C GLU A 341 14.26 24.06 5.35
N LEU A 342 14.94 24.49 4.28
CA LEU A 342 14.36 24.50 2.94
C LEU A 342 13.90 23.09 2.51
N VAL A 343 14.75 22.08 2.72
CA VAL A 343 14.41 20.69 2.45
C VAL A 343 13.17 20.25 3.23
N ARG A 344 13.12 20.57 4.53
CA ARG A 344 11.96 20.26 5.36
C ARG A 344 10.66 20.89 4.83
N ARG A 345 10.72 22.17 4.42
CA ARG A 345 9.56 22.87 3.82
C ARG A 345 9.15 22.26 2.48
N LEU A 346 10.09 21.82 1.66
CA LEU A 346 9.81 21.11 0.40
C LEU A 346 9.11 19.76 0.66
N VAL A 347 9.56 19.00 1.67
CA VAL A 347 8.88 17.75 2.06
C VAL A 347 7.46 18.03 2.54
N LEU A 348 7.26 19.06 3.36
CA LEU A 348 5.92 19.46 3.79
C LEU A 348 5.03 19.86 2.60
N ALA A 349 5.56 20.64 1.67
CA ALA A 349 4.86 21.09 0.46
C ALA A 349 4.57 19.93 -0.51
N SER A 350 5.27 18.80 -0.42
CA SER A 350 5.05 17.63 -1.29
C SER A 350 3.78 16.83 -0.99
N GLY A 351 3.12 17.05 0.14
CA GLY A 351 2.01 16.22 0.63
C GLY A 351 2.45 14.86 1.20
N PHE A 352 3.73 14.53 1.16
CA PHE A 352 4.27 13.24 1.60
C PHE A 352 4.07 12.97 3.10
N PRO A 353 4.19 13.92 4.03
CA PRO A 353 3.89 13.68 5.43
C PRO A 353 2.45 13.22 5.69
N ARG A 354 1.48 13.74 4.91
CA ARG A 354 0.10 13.27 4.97
C ARG A 354 0.00 11.81 4.49
N LEU A 355 0.72 11.44 3.42
CA LEU A 355 0.78 10.07 2.95
C LEU A 355 1.40 9.15 4.01
N GLN A 356 2.53 9.53 4.62
CA GLN A 356 3.15 8.76 5.70
C GLN A 356 2.20 8.53 6.87
N HIS A 357 1.54 9.58 7.33
CA HIS A 357 0.53 9.48 8.38
C HIS A 357 -0.63 8.54 7.99
N THR A 358 -1.14 8.64 6.76
CA THR A 358 -2.21 7.76 6.27
C THR A 358 -1.74 6.30 6.16
N LEU A 359 -0.52 6.05 5.71
CA LEU A 359 0.08 4.71 5.67
C LEU A 359 0.23 4.12 7.08
N GLU A 360 0.68 4.91 8.05
CA GLU A 360 0.76 4.48 9.45
C GLU A 360 -0.63 4.12 9.99
N GLN A 361 -1.62 5.00 9.82
CA GLN A 361 -2.99 4.77 10.29
C GLN A 361 -3.65 3.56 9.59
N THR A 362 -3.42 3.40 8.29
CA THR A 362 -4.08 2.35 7.51
C THR A 362 -3.39 0.99 7.66
N PHE A 363 -2.06 0.95 7.68
CA PHE A 363 -1.31 -0.31 7.59
C PHE A 363 -0.60 -0.67 8.90
N ARG A 364 0.12 0.26 9.54
CA ARG A 364 0.95 -0.05 10.72
C ARG A 364 0.11 -0.50 11.92
N TRP A 365 -0.92 0.28 12.28
CA TRP A 365 -1.80 -0.04 13.39
C TRP A 365 -2.63 -1.30 13.18
N ARG A 366 -2.84 -1.68 11.93
CA ARG A 366 -3.64 -2.84 11.53
C ARG A 366 -2.81 -3.99 11.00
N SER A 367 -1.49 -3.87 11.00
CA SER A 367 -0.58 -4.85 10.37
C SER A 367 -0.79 -6.26 10.90
N ASP A 368 -1.01 -6.42 12.20
CA ASP A 368 -1.29 -7.71 12.83
C ASP A 368 -2.58 -8.35 12.28
N ALA A 369 -3.66 -7.58 12.22
CA ALA A 369 -4.93 -8.05 11.68
C ALA A 369 -4.85 -8.32 10.16
N ILE A 370 -4.15 -7.47 9.40
CA ILE A 370 -3.94 -7.65 7.96
C ILE A 370 -3.14 -8.93 7.69
N LYS A 371 -2.04 -9.15 8.41
CA LYS A 371 -1.19 -10.34 8.27
C LYS A 371 -1.94 -11.62 8.66
N ALA A 372 -2.63 -11.61 9.81
CA ALA A 372 -3.44 -12.72 10.25
C ALA A 372 -4.55 -13.07 9.25
N GLY A 373 -5.28 -12.05 8.76
CA GLY A 373 -6.32 -12.22 7.74
C GLY A 373 -5.76 -12.77 6.42
N TRP A 374 -4.61 -12.26 5.97
CA TRP A 374 -3.90 -12.77 4.79
C TRP A 374 -3.54 -14.26 4.94
N ALA A 375 -2.97 -14.64 6.06
CA ALA A 375 -2.57 -16.02 6.33
C ALA A 375 -3.78 -16.97 6.36
N LEU A 376 -4.85 -16.59 7.07
CA LEU A 376 -6.10 -17.36 7.11
C LEU A 376 -6.71 -17.53 5.72
N ALA A 377 -6.72 -16.48 4.89
CA ALA A 377 -7.19 -16.56 3.50
C ALA A 377 -6.32 -17.49 2.65
N ARG A 378 -5.03 -17.60 2.93
CA ARG A 378 -4.12 -18.53 2.25
C ARG A 378 -4.37 -19.97 2.67
N LEU A 379 -4.58 -20.22 3.97
CA LEU A 379 -4.92 -21.55 4.50
C LEU A 379 -6.27 -22.05 3.95
N ASP A 380 -7.29 -21.18 3.91
CA ASP A 380 -8.61 -21.53 3.34
C ASP A 380 -8.52 -21.86 1.84
N ARG A 381 -7.73 -21.08 1.07
CA ARG A 381 -7.47 -21.39 -0.35
C ARG A 381 -6.74 -22.72 -0.51
N LEU A 382 -5.72 -23.00 0.30
CA LEU A 382 -5.01 -24.26 0.28
C LEU A 382 -5.96 -25.43 0.55
N ALA A 383 -6.86 -25.30 1.52
CA ALA A 383 -7.94 -26.25 1.78
C ALA A 383 -8.88 -26.47 0.58
N GLY A 384 -9.15 -25.38 -0.20
CA GLY A 384 -9.98 -25.45 -1.40
C GLY A 384 -9.32 -26.15 -2.60
N HIS A 385 -7.98 -26.14 -2.68
CA HIS A 385 -7.23 -26.66 -3.84
C HIS A 385 -6.65 -28.06 -3.61
N THR A 386 -6.49 -28.48 -2.35
CA THR A 386 -5.95 -29.81 -2.05
C THR A 386 -6.94 -30.92 -2.48
N GLN A 387 -6.40 -31.96 -3.12
CA GLN A 387 -7.17 -33.14 -3.49
C GLN A 387 -7.32 -34.12 -2.30
N ASP A 388 -6.44 -34.04 -1.31
CA ASP A 388 -6.48 -34.90 -0.11
C ASP A 388 -7.60 -34.45 0.85
N PRO A 389 -8.63 -35.31 1.09
CA PRO A 389 -9.76 -34.96 1.95
C PRO A 389 -9.33 -34.69 3.40
N ARG A 390 -8.34 -35.44 3.93
CA ARG A 390 -7.84 -35.27 5.31
C ARG A 390 -7.16 -33.91 5.50
N THR A 391 -6.27 -33.56 4.59
CA THR A 391 -5.62 -32.24 4.57
C THR A 391 -6.65 -31.11 4.47
N ARG A 392 -7.69 -31.30 3.62
CA ARG A 392 -8.76 -30.30 3.48
C ARG A 392 -9.53 -30.09 4.77
N GLU A 393 -9.90 -31.17 5.45
CA GLU A 393 -10.64 -31.16 6.70
C GLU A 393 -9.80 -30.53 7.81
N ALA A 394 -8.57 -30.98 8.00
CA ALA A 394 -7.63 -30.44 9.01
C ALA A 394 -7.44 -28.91 8.86
N LEU A 395 -7.22 -28.42 7.62
CA LEU A 395 -7.05 -26.99 7.36
C LEU A 395 -8.33 -26.20 7.65
N ARG A 396 -9.50 -26.72 7.27
CA ARG A 396 -10.79 -26.02 7.50
C ARG A 396 -11.14 -25.97 8.97
N ASP A 397 -11.01 -27.10 9.68
CA ASP A 397 -11.30 -27.17 11.11
C ASP A 397 -10.41 -26.23 11.91
N ALA A 398 -9.11 -26.21 11.60
CA ALA A 398 -8.15 -25.31 12.23
C ALA A 398 -8.50 -23.83 12.02
N VAL A 399 -8.81 -23.43 10.78
CA VAL A 399 -9.22 -22.05 10.46
C VAL A 399 -10.55 -21.70 11.16
N GLU A 400 -11.53 -22.63 11.16
CA GLU A 400 -12.84 -22.40 11.77
C GLU A 400 -12.75 -22.27 13.29
N GLN A 401 -11.94 -23.11 13.93
CA GLN A 401 -11.68 -23.06 15.36
C GLN A 401 -11.08 -21.70 15.76
N LEU A 402 -10.06 -21.25 15.04
CA LEU A 402 -9.41 -19.96 15.30
C LEU A 402 -10.37 -18.78 15.11
N LEU A 403 -11.20 -18.81 14.06
CA LEU A 403 -12.21 -17.76 13.81
C LEU A 403 -13.33 -17.70 14.86
N ARG A 404 -13.49 -18.73 15.70
CA ARG A 404 -14.42 -18.74 16.85
C ARG A 404 -13.87 -17.98 18.06
N GLU A 405 -12.55 -17.79 18.15
CA GLU A 405 -11.94 -17.08 19.27
C GLU A 405 -12.35 -15.60 19.29
N PRO A 406 -12.49 -14.99 20.50
CA PRO A 406 -12.91 -13.60 20.63
C PRO A 406 -12.02 -12.61 19.87
N ASP A 407 -10.71 -12.81 19.90
CA ASP A 407 -9.73 -11.94 19.26
C ASP A 407 -9.88 -11.89 17.73
N TYR A 408 -10.33 -13.00 17.10
CA TYR A 408 -10.58 -13.07 15.65
C TYR A 408 -11.97 -12.55 15.25
N HIS A 409 -12.84 -12.30 16.21
CA HIS A 409 -14.14 -11.69 15.91
C HIS A 409 -13.98 -10.30 15.27
N ARG A 410 -12.90 -9.59 15.59
CA ARG A 410 -12.56 -8.30 14.97
C ARG A 410 -12.35 -8.39 13.46
N LEU A 411 -11.73 -9.49 12.98
CA LEU A 411 -11.60 -9.71 11.52
C LEU A 411 -12.96 -9.86 10.86
N ARG A 412 -13.90 -10.55 11.51
CA ARG A 412 -15.29 -10.66 11.02
C ARG A 412 -16.01 -9.32 11.01
N LEU A 413 -15.81 -8.52 12.05
CA LEU A 413 -16.37 -7.15 12.10
C LEU A 413 -15.87 -6.29 10.96
N LEU A 414 -14.56 -6.35 10.66
CA LEU A 414 -13.96 -5.64 9.53
C LEU A 414 -14.55 -6.09 8.20
N ASP A 415 -14.70 -7.40 7.97
CA ASP A 415 -15.30 -7.95 6.75
C ASP A 415 -16.75 -7.47 6.55
N VAL A 416 -17.59 -7.58 7.59
CA VAL A 416 -19.00 -7.17 7.44
C VAL A 416 -19.15 -5.66 7.32
N ALA A 417 -18.37 -4.87 8.04
CA ALA A 417 -18.37 -3.41 7.91
C ALA A 417 -18.03 -2.97 6.49
N GLN A 418 -17.10 -3.66 5.87
CA GLN A 418 -16.75 -3.43 4.48
C GLN A 418 -17.85 -3.80 3.50
N ARG A 419 -18.47 -4.98 3.64
CA ARG A 419 -19.60 -5.38 2.77
C ARG A 419 -20.71 -4.36 2.78
N VAL A 420 -20.88 -3.69 3.92
CA VAL A 420 -21.83 -2.58 4.05
C VAL A 420 -21.31 -1.33 3.37
N ALA A 421 -20.09 -0.90 3.66
CA ALA A 421 -19.47 0.28 3.05
C ALA A 421 -19.36 0.19 1.52
N THR A 422 -19.19 -1.03 0.96
CA THR A 422 -19.16 -1.28 -0.49
C THR A 422 -20.56 -1.38 -1.13
N GLY A 423 -21.62 -1.29 -0.33
CA GLY A 423 -22.98 -1.48 -0.82
C GLY A 423 -23.35 -2.93 -1.20
N ALA A 424 -22.47 -3.92 -0.89
CA ALA A 424 -22.79 -5.33 -1.06
C ALA A 424 -23.89 -5.81 -0.11
N VAL A 425 -24.04 -5.13 1.03
CA VAL A 425 -25.17 -5.30 1.96
C VAL A 425 -25.65 -3.90 2.35
N ALA A 426 -26.88 -3.56 1.99
CA ALA A 426 -27.48 -2.29 2.38
C ALA A 426 -27.93 -2.32 3.85
N LEU A 427 -27.52 -1.34 4.63
CA LEU A 427 -28.02 -1.07 5.97
C LEU A 427 -28.53 0.38 6.05
N PRO A 428 -29.45 0.69 7.00
CA PRO A 428 -29.75 2.08 7.33
C PRO A 428 -28.48 2.84 7.76
N ALA A 429 -28.39 4.13 7.42
CA ALA A 429 -27.17 4.94 7.61
C ALA A 429 -26.65 4.94 9.06
N ASP A 430 -27.55 4.98 10.05
CA ASP A 430 -27.16 4.97 11.47
C ASP A 430 -26.50 3.63 11.88
N TRP A 431 -27.01 2.52 11.36
CA TRP A 431 -26.46 1.18 11.61
C TRP A 431 -25.11 0.98 10.92
N GLU A 432 -24.97 1.49 9.69
CA GLU A 432 -23.69 1.49 8.97
C GLU A 432 -22.61 2.26 9.74
N GLN A 433 -22.94 3.47 10.21
CA GLN A 433 -22.01 4.28 11.01
C GLN A 433 -21.65 3.60 12.33
N GLU A 434 -22.62 2.99 13.02
CA GLU A 434 -22.38 2.28 14.28
C GLU A 434 -21.48 1.06 14.07
N LEU A 435 -21.75 0.27 13.02
CA LEU A 435 -20.92 -0.87 12.62
C LEU A 435 -19.50 -0.43 12.27
N THR A 436 -19.36 0.65 11.51
CA THR A 436 -18.05 1.20 11.12
C THR A 436 -17.24 1.60 12.36
N ARG A 437 -17.83 2.31 13.32
CA ARG A 437 -17.14 2.66 14.58
C ARG A 437 -16.70 1.42 15.35
N LEU A 438 -17.58 0.43 15.50
CA LEU A 438 -17.28 -0.82 16.19
C LEU A 438 -16.12 -1.59 15.53
N ALA A 439 -16.06 -1.61 14.19
CA ALA A 439 -15.05 -2.33 13.45
C ALA A 439 -13.69 -1.60 13.42
N THR A 440 -13.68 -0.26 13.44
CA THR A 440 -12.48 0.54 13.19
C THR A 440 -11.80 1.09 14.43
N SER A 441 -12.43 1.03 15.60
CA SER A 441 -11.88 1.57 16.86
C SER A 441 -11.83 0.52 17.97
N GLU A 442 -10.97 0.77 18.95
CA GLU A 442 -10.93 0.04 20.23
C GLU A 442 -11.46 0.90 21.40
N ASP A 443 -11.59 2.19 21.20
CA ASP A 443 -12.09 3.10 22.21
C ASP A 443 -13.61 2.97 22.36
N ALA A 444 -14.04 2.39 23.49
CA ALA A 444 -15.46 2.18 23.80
C ALA A 444 -16.25 3.50 23.86
N ARG A 445 -15.63 4.59 24.33
CA ARG A 445 -16.29 5.90 24.41
C ARG A 445 -16.62 6.43 23.03
N TRP A 446 -15.67 6.35 22.12
CA TRP A 446 -15.86 6.75 20.73
C TRP A 446 -16.86 5.85 19.98
N ILE A 447 -16.76 4.51 20.16
CA ILE A 447 -17.68 3.54 19.55
C ILE A 447 -19.12 3.85 19.93
N LEU A 448 -19.37 4.06 21.24
CA LEU A 448 -20.70 4.26 21.81
C LEU A 448 -21.17 5.72 21.81
N ARG A 449 -20.30 6.66 21.39
CA ARG A 449 -20.56 8.12 21.43
C ARG A 449 -20.88 8.63 22.85
N LEU A 450 -20.16 8.13 23.83
CA LEU A 450 -20.31 8.48 25.26
C LEU A 450 -18.95 8.91 25.85
N PRO A 451 -18.49 10.15 25.57
CA PRO A 451 -17.12 10.58 25.89
C PRO A 451 -16.85 10.62 27.40
N ASP A 452 -17.85 10.93 28.21
CA ASP A 452 -17.70 11.13 29.64
C ASP A 452 -18.16 9.92 30.47
N ALA A 453 -18.64 8.83 29.83
CA ALA A 453 -19.20 7.66 30.50
C ALA A 453 -18.15 6.83 31.26
N GLY A 454 -18.52 6.34 32.43
CA GLY A 454 -17.74 5.40 33.20
C GLY A 454 -17.82 3.95 32.66
N PRO A 455 -16.94 3.03 33.14
CA PRO A 455 -16.91 1.65 32.64
C PRO A 455 -18.25 0.91 32.74
N ALA A 456 -18.98 1.04 33.82
CA ALA A 456 -20.30 0.40 34.01
C ALA A 456 -21.33 0.90 32.99
N GLU A 457 -21.39 2.20 32.77
CA GLU A 457 -22.29 2.82 31.79
C GLU A 457 -21.96 2.44 30.36
N LEU A 458 -20.67 2.39 30.01
CA LEU A 458 -20.20 1.92 28.72
C LEU A 458 -20.56 0.45 28.50
N ALA A 459 -20.37 -0.41 29.50
CA ALA A 459 -20.73 -1.83 29.42
C ALA A 459 -22.22 -2.03 29.18
N ASP A 460 -23.07 -1.28 29.90
CA ASP A 460 -24.53 -1.33 29.73
C ASP A 460 -24.97 -0.77 28.37
N ALA A 461 -24.35 0.30 27.90
CA ALA A 461 -24.60 0.85 26.57
C ALA A 461 -24.21 -0.14 25.46
N ALA A 462 -23.06 -0.84 25.59
CA ALA A 462 -22.67 -1.89 24.69
C ALA A 462 -23.64 -3.06 24.66
N LEU A 463 -24.15 -3.49 25.84
CA LEU A 463 -25.19 -4.53 25.89
C LEU A 463 -26.50 -4.09 25.22
N ARG A 464 -26.93 -2.86 25.43
CA ARG A 464 -28.12 -2.33 24.73
C ARG A 464 -27.92 -2.32 23.22
N ALA A 465 -26.73 -1.93 22.74
CA ALA A 465 -26.40 -2.00 21.32
C ALA A 465 -26.43 -3.46 20.79
N ALA A 466 -25.83 -4.40 21.54
CA ALA A 466 -25.86 -5.82 21.19
C ALA A 466 -27.32 -6.32 21.05
N HIS A 467 -28.19 -5.97 22.00
CA HIS A 467 -29.61 -6.38 21.95
C HIS A 467 -30.32 -5.78 20.72
N ARG A 468 -30.08 -4.51 20.38
CA ARG A 468 -30.67 -3.89 19.18
C ARG A 468 -30.26 -4.62 17.93
N TRP A 469 -28.97 -4.91 17.77
CA TRP A 469 -28.45 -5.65 16.60
C TRP A 469 -29.03 -7.06 16.50
N ARG A 470 -29.22 -7.75 17.64
CA ARG A 470 -29.89 -9.06 17.66
C ARG A 470 -31.35 -8.96 17.24
N ALA A 471 -32.08 -7.97 17.73
CA ALA A 471 -33.47 -7.74 17.36
C ALA A 471 -33.57 -7.43 15.84
N TYR A 472 -32.68 -6.61 15.29
CA TYR A 472 -32.63 -6.33 13.87
C TYR A 472 -32.36 -7.60 13.03
N ALA A 473 -31.49 -8.49 13.48
CA ALA A 473 -31.22 -9.75 12.79
C ALA A 473 -32.46 -10.67 12.66
N VAL A 474 -33.42 -10.55 13.57
CA VAL A 474 -34.63 -11.39 13.65
C VAL A 474 -35.84 -10.70 13.03
N ALA A 475 -35.95 -9.38 13.08
CA ALA A 475 -37.14 -8.60 12.75
C ALA A 475 -37.26 -8.23 11.26
N GLY A 476 -37.00 -9.16 10.31
CA GLY A 476 -37.27 -8.93 8.90
C GLY A 476 -36.08 -8.46 8.08
N ALA A 477 -34.85 -8.56 8.60
CA ALA A 477 -33.64 -8.37 7.81
C ALA A 477 -33.46 -9.49 6.77
N GLY A 478 -32.99 -9.15 5.59
CA GLY A 478 -32.63 -10.15 4.60
C GLY A 478 -31.47 -11.05 5.06
N PRO A 479 -31.24 -12.23 4.46
CA PRO A 479 -30.21 -13.17 4.94
C PRO A 479 -28.80 -12.58 5.05
N ALA A 480 -28.46 -11.64 4.16
CA ALA A 480 -27.16 -10.95 4.19
C ALA A 480 -27.08 -9.95 5.35
N GLN A 481 -28.15 -9.16 5.58
CA GLN A 481 -28.28 -8.22 6.68
C GLN A 481 -28.29 -8.93 8.04
N SER A 482 -29.00 -10.06 8.14
CA SER A 482 -29.02 -10.88 9.37
C SER A 482 -27.63 -11.38 9.74
N ARG A 483 -26.81 -11.83 8.77
CA ARG A 483 -25.42 -12.22 9.02
C ARG A 483 -24.57 -11.07 9.54
N VAL A 484 -24.69 -9.89 8.95
CA VAL A 484 -24.01 -8.67 9.43
C VAL A 484 -24.42 -8.34 10.84
N ALA A 485 -25.73 -8.35 11.11
CA ALA A 485 -26.29 -8.01 12.42
C ALA A 485 -25.85 -9.00 13.53
N GLN A 486 -25.73 -10.29 13.22
CA GLN A 486 -25.21 -11.30 14.15
C GLN A 486 -23.73 -11.03 14.51
N VAL A 487 -22.92 -10.64 13.52
CA VAL A 487 -21.51 -10.29 13.76
C VAL A 487 -21.41 -9.02 14.61
N ALA A 488 -22.18 -7.99 14.31
CA ALA A 488 -22.22 -6.75 15.10
C ALA A 488 -22.73 -6.99 16.53
N HIS A 489 -23.80 -7.77 16.69
CA HIS A 489 -24.30 -8.20 18.02
C HIS A 489 -23.19 -8.80 18.88
N ARG A 490 -22.46 -9.79 18.34
CA ARG A 490 -21.35 -10.43 19.05
C ARG A 490 -20.23 -9.43 19.36
N GLY A 491 -19.93 -8.50 18.46
CA GLY A 491 -18.91 -7.47 18.66
C GLY A 491 -19.24 -6.54 19.83
N PHE A 492 -20.48 -6.05 19.92
CA PHE A 492 -20.93 -5.23 21.05
C PHE A 492 -20.99 -6.03 22.36
N TYR A 493 -21.34 -7.31 22.30
CA TYR A 493 -21.29 -8.18 23.47
C TYR A 493 -19.86 -8.33 23.99
N LEU A 494 -18.88 -8.61 23.12
CA LEU A 494 -17.47 -8.69 23.48
C LEU A 494 -16.93 -7.35 24.01
N LEU A 495 -17.36 -6.22 23.41
CA LEU A 495 -17.03 -4.89 23.90
C LEU A 495 -17.51 -4.70 25.34
N SER A 496 -18.75 -5.12 25.67
CA SER A 496 -19.30 -5.03 27.03
C SER A 496 -18.50 -5.84 28.04
N GLN A 497 -18.03 -7.03 27.68
CA GLN A 497 -17.18 -7.86 28.52
C GLN A 497 -15.81 -7.20 28.77
N ARG A 498 -15.17 -6.71 27.71
CA ARG A 498 -13.86 -6.03 27.79
C ARG A 498 -13.88 -4.79 28.69
N VAL A 499 -14.98 -4.04 28.70
CA VAL A 499 -15.11 -2.82 29.52
C VAL A 499 -15.38 -3.13 30.97
N ARG A 500 -15.94 -4.33 31.29
CA ARG A 500 -16.19 -4.78 32.67
C ARG A 500 -14.99 -5.40 33.36
N GLY A 501 -14.09 -6.05 32.59
CA GLY A 501 -12.89 -6.74 33.10
C GLY A 501 -11.66 -5.90 32.97
#